data_919112b3a63ecff97fa26f0f554eedb3
#
_entry.id   919112b3a63ecff97fa26f0f554eedb3
#
_cell.length_a   1.000
_cell.length_b   1.000
_cell.length_c   1.000
_cell.angle_alpha   90.00
_cell.angle_beta   90.00
_cell.angle_gamma   90.00
#
_symmetry.space_group_name_H-M   'P 1'
#
loop_
_entity.id
_entity.type
_entity.pdbx_description
1 polymer ?
#
loop_
_entity_poly.entity_id
_entity_poly.type
_entity_poly.pdbx_seq_one_letter_code
_entity_poly.pdbx_strand_id
1 'polypeptide(L)'
;IMDVVRDGVRPRDILTPAAFRNALATDMALGCSSNSVLHLLAIANEADVPMSLETFNEMSAKVPNFCHLAPAGPTHIEDLYAAGGVPAVMAQLAGLGLLDTSLPTVTGKTVGENIAGAQNRDTNAIRPADDPYSKTGGIAVMWGNIAQNGCVVKRSAVAPEMLVHSGPARVFDGEESAIDAIYNGRIQPGDVVVIRYEGPVGGPGMREMLNPTSALAGMKLDKSVALITDGRFSGASRGASIGHVAPEAAVGGNI
;
A
#
# COMPACT_ATOMS: atom_id res chain seq x y z
N ILE A 1 19.23 15.39 15.00
CA ILE A 1 18.24 16.48 14.91
C ILE A 1 18.87 17.85 15.22
N MET A 2 19.76 17.95 16.22
CA MET A 2 20.37 19.24 16.57
C MET A 2 21.24 19.83 15.46
N ASP A 3 21.89 18.99 14.66
CA ASP A 3 22.64 19.46 13.48
C ASP A 3 21.71 19.98 12.41
N VAL A 4 20.61 19.26 12.10
CA VAL A 4 19.57 19.69 11.15
C VAL A 4 19.00 21.07 11.53
N VAL A 5 18.72 21.28 12.84
CA VAL A 5 18.23 22.56 13.36
C VAL A 5 19.29 23.66 13.20
N ARG A 6 20.56 23.35 13.50
CA ARG A 6 21.68 24.29 13.39
C ARG A 6 21.93 24.71 11.95
N ASP A 7 21.81 23.75 11.04
CA ASP A 7 21.99 23.96 9.60
C ASP A 7 20.77 24.59 8.92
N GLY A 8 19.68 24.79 9.67
CA GLY A 8 18.45 25.44 9.22
C GLY A 8 17.65 24.62 8.20
N VAL A 9 17.86 23.30 8.11
CA VAL A 9 17.13 22.41 7.20
C VAL A 9 15.71 22.20 7.69
N ARG A 10 14.73 22.57 6.91
CA ARG A 10 13.30 22.44 7.22
C ARG A 10 12.68 21.26 6.47
N PRO A 11 11.61 20.65 6.97
CA PRO A 11 10.89 19.59 6.24
C PRO A 11 10.52 20.01 4.80
N ARG A 12 10.04 21.25 4.60
CA ARG A 12 9.65 21.76 3.27
C ARG A 12 10.83 21.96 2.31
N ASP A 13 12.06 22.01 2.79
CA ASP A 13 13.24 22.04 1.94
C ASP A 13 13.56 20.66 1.31
N ILE A 14 13.07 19.59 1.93
CA ILE A 14 13.23 18.20 1.51
C ILE A 14 11.97 17.67 0.82
N LEU A 15 10.77 18.01 1.32
CA LEU A 15 9.49 17.52 0.81
C LEU A 15 9.11 18.23 -0.49
N THR A 16 9.75 17.85 -1.58
CA THR A 16 9.52 18.38 -2.94
C THR A 16 8.72 17.37 -3.78
N PRO A 17 8.10 17.78 -4.91
CA PRO A 17 7.44 16.84 -5.81
C PRO A 17 8.34 15.69 -6.27
N ALA A 18 9.64 15.95 -6.45
CA ALA A 18 10.61 14.92 -6.81
C ALA A 18 10.87 13.93 -5.66
N ALA A 19 10.95 14.42 -4.41
CA ALA A 19 11.09 13.57 -3.23
C ALA A 19 9.88 12.66 -3.03
N PHE A 20 8.67 13.15 -3.26
CA PHE A 20 7.46 12.31 -3.24
C PHE A 20 7.48 11.25 -4.34
N ARG A 21 7.97 11.55 -5.54
CA ARG A 21 8.16 10.53 -6.59
C ARG A 21 9.16 9.45 -6.18
N ASN A 22 10.26 9.81 -5.53
CA ASN A 22 11.21 8.84 -4.97
C ASN A 22 10.57 7.96 -3.89
N ALA A 23 9.77 8.56 -3.00
CA ALA A 23 9.04 7.83 -1.97
C ALA A 23 8.05 6.84 -2.59
N LEU A 24 7.27 7.28 -3.57
CA LEU A 24 6.32 6.44 -4.31
C LEU A 24 7.03 5.30 -5.06
N ALA A 25 8.16 5.56 -5.70
CA ALA A 25 8.93 4.51 -6.38
C ALA A 25 9.38 3.44 -5.38
N THR A 26 9.88 3.85 -4.24
CA THR A 26 10.31 2.94 -3.17
C THR A 26 9.12 2.15 -2.59
N ASP A 27 7.99 2.82 -2.35
CA ASP A 27 6.74 2.22 -1.87
C ASP A 27 6.23 1.12 -2.82
N MET A 28 6.19 1.42 -4.13
CA MET A 28 5.75 0.49 -5.17
C MET A 28 6.67 -0.73 -5.29
N ALA A 29 7.99 -0.51 -5.20
CA ALA A 29 8.98 -1.58 -5.28
C ALA A 29 8.93 -2.53 -4.09
N LEU A 30 8.69 -2.01 -2.90
CA LEU A 30 8.54 -2.79 -1.66
C LEU A 30 7.18 -3.49 -1.55
N GLY A 31 6.14 -2.97 -2.22
CA GLY A 31 4.77 -3.41 -2.02
C GLY A 31 4.28 -3.12 -0.59
N CYS A 32 4.37 -1.87 -0.19
CA CYS A 32 4.00 -1.41 1.15
C CYS A 32 2.50 -1.54 1.46
N SER A 33 2.05 -0.94 2.54
CA SER A 33 0.64 -0.93 2.93
C SER A 33 -0.17 0.04 2.07
N SER A 34 -1.45 -0.28 1.81
CA SER A 34 -2.41 0.66 1.21
C SER A 34 -2.54 1.97 2.02
N ASN A 35 -2.19 1.95 3.31
CA ASN A 35 -2.15 3.15 4.15
C ASN A 35 -1.14 4.20 3.66
N SER A 36 -0.11 3.81 2.91
CA SER A 36 0.85 4.77 2.33
C SER A 36 0.18 5.78 1.40
N VAL A 37 -0.86 5.36 0.67
CA VAL A 37 -1.65 6.25 -0.19
C VAL A 37 -2.28 7.37 0.62
N LEU A 38 -2.94 7.03 1.75
CA LEU A 38 -3.57 7.99 2.64
C LEU A 38 -2.55 8.95 3.25
N HIS A 39 -1.47 8.41 3.79
CA HIS A 39 -0.48 9.19 4.53
C HIS A 39 0.39 10.07 3.62
N LEU A 40 0.80 9.57 2.45
CA LEU A 40 1.60 10.39 1.52
C LEU A 40 0.79 11.56 0.96
N LEU A 41 -0.51 11.37 0.67
CA LEU A 41 -1.39 12.47 0.28
C LEU A 41 -1.53 13.51 1.39
N ALA A 42 -1.70 13.08 2.64
CA ALA A 42 -1.78 13.98 3.79
C ALA A 42 -0.48 14.78 3.98
N ILE A 43 0.68 14.12 3.90
CA ILE A 43 1.99 14.78 4.01
C ILE A 43 2.21 15.75 2.85
N ALA A 44 1.83 15.38 1.62
CA ALA A 44 1.94 16.24 0.45
C ALA A 44 1.08 17.51 0.60
N ASN A 45 -0.16 17.35 1.09
CA ASN A 45 -1.04 18.47 1.38
C ASN A 45 -0.43 19.44 2.41
N GLU A 46 0.12 18.93 3.51
CA GLU A 46 0.79 19.76 4.52
C GLU A 46 2.07 20.43 4.01
N ALA A 47 2.72 19.82 3.03
CA ALA A 47 3.92 20.37 2.39
C ALA A 47 3.61 21.34 1.24
N ASP A 48 2.33 21.57 0.90
CA ASP A 48 1.86 22.32 -0.27
C ASP A 48 2.36 21.72 -1.60
N VAL A 49 2.51 20.39 -1.66
CA VAL A 49 2.91 19.65 -2.85
C VAL A 49 1.67 19.06 -3.52
N PRO A 50 1.33 19.44 -4.75
CA PRO A 50 0.20 18.87 -5.46
C PRO A 50 0.49 17.39 -5.78
N MET A 51 -0.39 16.51 -5.29
CA MET A 51 -0.38 15.07 -5.53
C MET A 51 -1.81 14.54 -5.60
N SER A 52 -2.05 13.60 -6.50
CA SER A 52 -3.36 12.98 -6.69
C SER A 52 -3.27 11.45 -6.67
N LEU A 53 -4.42 10.78 -6.63
CA LEU A 53 -4.49 9.32 -6.69
C LEU A 53 -3.94 8.77 -8.01
N GLU A 54 -4.08 9.48 -9.11
CA GLU A 54 -3.54 9.11 -10.42
C GLU A 54 -2.01 8.98 -10.38
N THR A 55 -1.34 9.82 -9.59
CA THR A 55 0.13 9.78 -9.42
C THR A 55 0.60 8.41 -8.90
N PHE A 56 -0.19 7.76 -8.04
CA PHE A 56 0.13 6.41 -7.56
C PHE A 56 0.09 5.38 -8.69
N ASN A 57 -0.93 5.42 -9.55
CA ASN A 57 -1.03 4.51 -10.69
C ASN A 57 0.05 4.77 -11.75
N GLU A 58 0.39 6.03 -12.00
CA GLU A 58 1.49 6.38 -12.90
C GLU A 58 2.82 5.81 -12.43
N MET A 59 3.08 5.88 -11.11
CA MET A 59 4.27 5.29 -10.52
C MET A 59 4.19 3.76 -10.50
N SER A 60 3.04 3.20 -10.14
CA SER A 60 2.83 1.75 -10.16
C SER A 60 3.04 1.14 -11.54
N ALA A 61 2.64 1.83 -12.61
CA ALA A 61 2.84 1.35 -13.98
C ALA A 61 4.32 1.27 -14.41
N LYS A 62 5.19 2.09 -13.79
CA LYS A 62 6.60 2.23 -14.18
C LYS A 62 7.55 1.45 -13.28
N VAL A 63 7.18 1.24 -12.02
CA VAL A 63 8.05 0.69 -10.99
C VAL A 63 7.74 -0.78 -10.77
N PRO A 64 8.71 -1.70 -10.97
CA PRO A 64 8.52 -3.10 -10.67
C PRO A 64 8.45 -3.36 -9.16
N ASN A 65 7.72 -4.42 -8.77
CA ASN A 65 7.66 -4.87 -7.38
C ASN A 65 8.76 -5.90 -7.13
N PHE A 66 9.66 -5.61 -6.20
CA PHE A 66 10.83 -6.46 -5.89
C PHE A 66 10.67 -7.31 -4.65
N CYS A 67 9.72 -6.99 -3.77
CA CYS A 67 9.60 -7.63 -2.47
C CYS A 67 8.21 -8.20 -2.22
N HIS A 68 8.16 -9.39 -1.61
CA HIS A 68 6.94 -10.03 -1.12
C HIS A 68 7.05 -10.25 0.38
N LEU A 69 6.83 -9.17 1.13
CA LEU A 69 6.94 -9.19 2.59
C LEU A 69 5.71 -9.80 3.25
N ALA A 70 5.92 -10.50 4.35
CA ALA A 70 4.85 -11.08 5.16
C ALA A 70 3.82 -10.01 5.60
N PRO A 71 2.52 -10.34 5.62
CA PRO A 71 1.92 -11.67 5.32
C PRO A 71 1.57 -11.89 3.84
N ALA A 72 1.82 -10.92 2.95
CA ALA A 72 1.55 -11.06 1.52
C ALA A 72 2.47 -12.12 0.86
N GLY A 73 3.68 -12.29 1.38
CA GLY A 73 4.65 -13.28 0.95
C GLY A 73 5.39 -13.91 2.13
N PRO A 74 6.38 -14.76 1.85
CA PRO A 74 7.09 -15.52 2.88
C PRO A 74 8.23 -14.74 3.56
N THR A 75 8.68 -13.63 2.98
CA THR A 75 9.85 -12.86 3.42
C THR A 75 9.49 -11.96 4.59
N HIS A 76 10.24 -12.01 5.68
CA HIS A 76 10.08 -11.13 6.83
C HIS A 76 10.94 -9.87 6.71
N ILE A 77 10.69 -8.89 7.58
CA ILE A 77 11.41 -7.61 7.55
C ILE A 77 12.90 -7.79 7.91
N GLU A 78 13.22 -8.78 8.74
CA GLU A 78 14.58 -9.16 9.10
C GLU A 78 15.35 -9.69 7.87
N ASP A 79 14.68 -10.47 7.01
CA ASP A 79 15.28 -10.98 5.78
C ASP A 79 15.57 -9.84 4.82
N LEU A 80 14.62 -8.89 4.69
CA LEU A 80 14.82 -7.67 3.90
C LEU A 80 16.02 -6.88 4.42
N TYR A 81 16.11 -6.71 5.74
CA TYR A 81 17.25 -6.00 6.37
C TYR A 81 18.58 -6.70 6.07
N ALA A 82 18.66 -8.02 6.24
CA ALA A 82 19.84 -8.82 5.95
C ALA A 82 20.24 -8.77 4.46
N ALA A 83 19.25 -8.72 3.57
CA ALA A 83 19.44 -8.59 2.13
C ALA A 83 19.99 -7.21 1.70
N GLY A 84 20.05 -6.25 2.60
CA GLY A 84 20.55 -4.89 2.33
C GLY A 84 19.51 -3.79 2.58
N GLY A 85 18.29 -4.16 2.97
CA GLY A 85 17.22 -3.27 3.40
C GLY A 85 16.69 -2.35 2.30
N VAL A 86 15.96 -1.33 2.72
CA VAL A 86 15.44 -0.28 1.84
C VAL A 86 16.54 0.37 0.99
N PRO A 87 17.75 0.65 1.52
CA PRO A 87 18.84 1.19 0.70
C PRO A 87 19.20 0.32 -0.51
N ALA A 88 19.19 -1.00 -0.38
CA ALA A 88 19.46 -1.91 -1.51
C ALA A 88 18.35 -1.86 -2.57
N VAL A 89 17.09 -1.77 -2.15
CA VAL A 89 15.94 -1.56 -3.05
C VAL A 89 16.08 -0.22 -3.79
N MET A 90 16.41 0.85 -3.07
CA MET A 90 16.61 2.17 -3.66
C MET A 90 17.79 2.20 -4.63
N ALA A 91 18.89 1.52 -4.31
CA ALA A 91 20.04 1.41 -5.22
C ALA A 91 19.66 0.69 -6.53
N GLN A 92 18.84 -0.36 -6.45
CA GLN A 92 18.33 -1.06 -7.63
C GLN A 92 17.41 -0.18 -8.47
N LEU A 93 16.52 0.61 -7.84
CA LEU A 93 15.67 1.59 -8.51
C LEU A 93 16.49 2.71 -9.16
N ALA A 94 17.53 3.18 -8.50
CA ALA A 94 18.46 4.19 -9.04
C ALA A 94 19.16 3.65 -10.30
N GLY A 95 19.59 2.38 -10.29
CA GLY A 95 20.17 1.70 -11.46
C GLY A 95 19.23 1.60 -12.66
N LEU A 96 17.91 1.63 -12.42
CA LEU A 96 16.87 1.68 -13.46
C LEU A 96 16.49 3.12 -13.88
N GLY A 97 17.09 4.15 -13.28
CA GLY A 97 16.72 5.55 -13.54
C GLY A 97 15.35 5.94 -12.95
N LEU A 98 14.85 5.21 -11.97
CA LEU A 98 13.53 5.41 -11.34
C LEU A 98 13.60 6.28 -10.07
N LEU A 99 14.81 6.68 -9.64
CA LEU A 99 15.02 7.61 -8.53
C LEU A 99 15.85 8.81 -8.97
N ASP A 100 15.48 9.98 -8.48
CA ASP A 100 16.36 11.16 -8.51
C ASP A 100 17.34 11.08 -7.33
N THR A 101 18.56 10.70 -7.65
CA THR A 101 19.64 10.52 -6.66
C THR A 101 20.28 11.81 -6.20
N SER A 102 19.99 12.95 -6.86
CA SER A 102 20.56 14.26 -6.54
C SER A 102 19.85 14.97 -5.38
N LEU A 103 18.67 14.51 -5.00
CA LEU A 103 17.84 15.17 -4.00
C LEU A 103 18.49 15.18 -2.61
N PRO A 104 18.39 16.30 -1.89
CA PRO A 104 18.89 16.41 -0.53
C PRO A 104 18.04 15.57 0.43
N THR A 105 18.67 15.12 1.53
CA THR A 105 17.99 14.38 2.58
C THR A 105 18.26 14.98 3.96
N VAL A 106 17.55 14.51 4.97
CA VAL A 106 17.73 14.92 6.38
C VAL A 106 19.13 14.61 6.93
N THR A 107 19.92 13.77 6.24
CA THR A 107 21.29 13.43 6.66
C THR A 107 22.34 14.47 6.25
N GLY A 108 21.94 15.52 5.52
CA GLY A 108 22.83 16.48 4.90
C GLY A 108 23.54 15.96 3.66
N LYS A 109 23.21 14.74 3.23
CA LYS A 109 23.70 14.10 1.99
C LYS A 109 22.57 13.94 0.99
N THR A 110 22.94 13.72 -0.27
CA THR A 110 21.96 13.37 -1.30
C THR A 110 21.44 11.93 -1.12
N VAL A 111 20.34 11.62 -1.81
CA VAL A 111 19.83 10.25 -1.90
C VAL A 111 20.92 9.30 -2.42
N GLY A 112 21.62 9.69 -3.49
CA GLY A 112 22.70 8.91 -4.08
C GLY A 112 23.84 8.61 -3.11
N GLU A 113 24.28 9.63 -2.35
CA GLU A 113 25.33 9.44 -1.32
C GLU A 113 24.88 8.51 -0.20
N ASN A 114 23.60 8.57 0.20
CA ASN A 114 23.07 7.71 1.26
C ASN A 114 22.96 6.23 0.84
N ILE A 115 22.70 5.97 -0.43
CA ILE A 115 22.60 4.60 -0.96
C ILE A 115 23.89 4.11 -1.62
N ALA A 116 24.95 4.94 -1.63
CA ALA A 116 26.24 4.56 -2.20
C ALA A 116 26.79 3.30 -1.51
N GLY A 117 27.10 2.27 -2.29
CA GLY A 117 27.58 0.98 -1.79
C GLY A 117 26.50 0.04 -1.24
N ALA A 118 25.23 0.45 -1.23
CA ALA A 118 24.15 -0.46 -0.89
C ALA A 118 24.03 -1.57 -1.96
N GLN A 119 23.93 -2.82 -1.52
CA GLN A 119 23.91 -3.98 -2.40
C GLN A 119 22.80 -4.94 -1.98
N ASN A 120 22.13 -5.51 -2.97
CA ASN A 120 21.25 -6.65 -2.76
C ASN A 120 22.11 -7.91 -2.51
N ARG A 121 21.99 -8.49 -1.32
CA ARG A 121 22.75 -9.66 -0.84
C ARG A 121 21.95 -10.95 -0.86
N ASP A 122 20.62 -10.86 -1.06
CA ASP A 122 19.72 -12.01 -1.15
C ASP A 122 18.60 -11.74 -2.15
N THR A 123 18.67 -12.40 -3.29
CA THR A 123 17.69 -12.29 -4.38
C THR A 123 16.36 -12.99 -4.07
N ASN A 124 16.26 -13.76 -2.99
CA ASN A 124 14.98 -14.30 -2.54
C ASN A 124 14.18 -13.24 -1.76
N ALA A 125 14.86 -12.37 -1.02
CA ALA A 125 14.21 -11.28 -0.28
C ALA A 125 13.95 -10.05 -1.16
N ILE A 126 14.91 -9.69 -2.01
CA ILE A 126 14.81 -8.58 -2.97
C ILE A 126 15.05 -9.16 -4.36
N ARG A 127 14.02 -9.35 -5.15
CA ARG A 127 14.15 -9.87 -6.53
C ARG A 127 14.99 -8.91 -7.39
N PRO A 128 15.81 -9.44 -8.31
CA PRO A 128 16.58 -8.60 -9.21
C PRO A 128 15.68 -7.85 -10.21
N ALA A 129 16.19 -6.77 -10.80
CA ALA A 129 15.43 -5.90 -11.68
C ALA A 129 14.94 -6.57 -12.97
N ASP A 130 15.64 -7.59 -13.45
CA ASP A 130 15.32 -8.39 -14.64
C ASP A 130 14.35 -9.54 -14.34
N ASP A 131 14.13 -9.87 -13.04
CA ASP A 131 13.19 -10.91 -12.61
C ASP A 131 12.37 -10.46 -11.38
N PRO A 132 11.58 -9.38 -11.46
CA PRO A 132 10.76 -8.89 -10.35
C PRO A 132 9.54 -9.80 -10.12
N TYR A 133 8.93 -9.73 -8.92
CA TYR A 133 7.64 -10.39 -8.66
C TYR A 133 6.53 -9.89 -9.60
N SER A 134 6.56 -8.60 -9.94
CA SER A 134 5.67 -7.97 -10.91
C SER A 134 6.40 -6.85 -11.63
N LYS A 135 6.09 -6.67 -12.92
CA LYS A 135 6.58 -5.53 -13.71
C LYS A 135 5.92 -4.21 -13.32
N THR A 136 4.90 -4.24 -12.48
CA THR A 136 4.18 -3.08 -11.95
C THR A 136 4.21 -3.10 -10.43
N GLY A 137 3.99 -1.94 -9.81
CA GLY A 137 4.06 -1.73 -8.37
C GLY A 137 3.07 -2.56 -7.55
N GLY A 138 3.35 -2.66 -6.26
CA GLY A 138 2.59 -3.47 -5.32
C GLY A 138 1.25 -2.87 -4.90
N ILE A 139 0.95 -1.62 -5.24
CA ILE A 139 -0.30 -0.91 -4.92
C ILE A 139 -0.99 -0.46 -6.21
N ALA A 140 -2.31 -0.53 -6.23
CA ALA A 140 -3.14 0.02 -7.30
C ALA A 140 -4.29 0.85 -6.74
N VAL A 141 -4.61 1.93 -7.43
CA VAL A 141 -5.82 2.73 -7.22
C VAL A 141 -6.81 2.38 -8.31
N MET A 142 -8.07 2.20 -7.95
CA MET A 142 -9.13 1.83 -8.89
C MET A 142 -10.32 2.76 -8.73
N TRP A 143 -11.13 2.87 -9.78
CA TRP A 143 -12.37 3.64 -9.82
C TRP A 143 -13.50 2.77 -10.34
N GLY A 144 -14.73 3.08 -9.91
CA GLY A 144 -15.92 2.36 -10.34
C GLY A 144 -17.19 3.01 -9.81
N ASN A 145 -18.32 2.37 -10.08
CA ASN A 145 -19.63 2.89 -9.70
C ASN A 145 -19.84 2.98 -8.17
N ILE A 146 -19.14 2.18 -7.37
CA ILE A 146 -19.15 2.27 -5.90
C ILE A 146 -17.94 3.03 -5.35
N ALA A 147 -16.95 3.34 -6.18
CA ALA A 147 -15.71 4.02 -5.81
C ALA A 147 -15.44 5.16 -6.80
N GLN A 148 -16.36 6.12 -6.90
CA GLN A 148 -16.31 7.20 -7.87
C GLN A 148 -15.09 8.12 -7.66
N ASN A 149 -14.68 8.31 -6.40
CA ASN A 149 -13.51 9.09 -6.02
C ASN A 149 -12.28 8.21 -5.71
N GLY A 150 -12.37 6.92 -6.06
CA GLY A 150 -11.27 5.96 -5.95
C GLY A 150 -11.38 4.99 -4.79
N CYS A 151 -10.60 3.93 -4.88
CA CYS A 151 -10.32 2.96 -3.83
C CYS A 151 -8.93 2.38 -4.02
N VAL A 152 -8.38 1.73 -2.99
CA VAL A 152 -7.01 1.26 -2.98
C VAL A 152 -6.94 -0.24 -2.70
N VAL A 153 -6.08 -0.93 -3.41
CA VAL A 153 -5.77 -2.34 -3.17
C VAL A 153 -4.26 -2.56 -3.10
N LYS A 154 -3.82 -3.37 -2.13
CA LYS A 154 -2.47 -3.91 -2.13
C LYS A 154 -2.40 -5.06 -3.14
N ARG A 155 -2.13 -4.73 -4.39
CA ARG A 155 -2.12 -5.67 -5.51
C ARG A 155 -1.15 -6.83 -5.28
N SER A 156 0.01 -6.57 -4.67
CA SER A 156 1.01 -7.58 -4.35
C SER A 156 0.53 -8.66 -3.36
N ALA A 157 -0.58 -8.41 -2.65
CA ALA A 157 -1.18 -9.37 -1.71
C ALA A 157 -2.36 -10.14 -2.32
N VAL A 158 -2.78 -9.81 -3.54
CA VAL A 158 -3.92 -10.44 -4.23
C VAL A 158 -3.44 -11.66 -5.00
N ALA A 159 -4.06 -12.81 -4.76
CA ALA A 159 -3.78 -14.01 -5.52
C ALA A 159 -4.15 -13.83 -7.01
N PRO A 160 -3.38 -14.38 -7.97
CA PRO A 160 -3.62 -14.16 -9.40
C PRO A 160 -5.07 -14.48 -9.83
N GLU A 161 -5.68 -15.51 -9.28
CA GLU A 161 -7.07 -15.93 -9.54
C GLU A 161 -8.11 -14.93 -9.04
N MET A 162 -7.74 -14.04 -8.10
CA MET A 162 -8.62 -13.02 -7.53
C MET A 162 -8.43 -11.63 -8.15
N LEU A 163 -7.54 -11.47 -9.13
CA LEU A 163 -7.37 -10.20 -9.86
C LEU A 163 -8.61 -9.84 -10.70
N VAL A 164 -9.39 -10.84 -11.07
CA VAL A 164 -10.72 -10.68 -11.67
C VAL A 164 -11.69 -11.53 -10.85
N HIS A 165 -12.63 -10.90 -10.17
CA HIS A 165 -13.58 -11.58 -9.30
C HIS A 165 -14.98 -11.01 -9.44
N SER A 166 -15.99 -11.88 -9.40
CA SER A 166 -17.40 -11.53 -9.35
C SER A 166 -18.13 -12.50 -8.45
N GLY A 167 -19.06 -12.00 -7.66
CA GLY A 167 -19.81 -12.83 -6.73
C GLY A 167 -20.93 -12.10 -6.01
N PRO A 168 -21.75 -12.84 -5.23
CA PRO A 168 -22.80 -12.24 -4.43
C PRO A 168 -22.24 -11.27 -3.39
N ALA A 169 -22.80 -10.06 -3.31
CA ALA A 169 -22.44 -9.10 -2.27
C ALA A 169 -23.08 -9.51 -0.91
N ARG A 170 -22.26 -9.54 0.12
CA ARG A 170 -22.66 -9.69 1.52
C ARG A 170 -22.36 -8.39 2.25
N VAL A 171 -23.38 -7.56 2.43
CA VAL A 171 -23.23 -6.18 2.91
C VAL A 171 -23.48 -6.11 4.40
N PHE A 172 -22.60 -5.40 5.11
CA PHE A 172 -22.62 -5.22 6.55
C PHE A 172 -22.37 -3.76 6.92
N ASP A 173 -23.16 -3.25 7.86
CA ASP A 173 -22.99 -1.91 8.40
C ASP A 173 -22.14 -2.00 9.67
N GLY A 174 -20.82 -2.08 9.48
CA GLY A 174 -19.82 -2.19 10.53
C GLY A 174 -19.06 -3.53 10.56
N GLU A 175 -17.86 -3.45 11.12
CA GLU A 175 -16.88 -4.53 11.18
C GLU A 175 -17.40 -5.74 11.97
N GLU A 176 -18.04 -5.52 13.11
CA GLU A 176 -18.45 -6.55 14.07
C GLU A 176 -19.45 -7.53 13.44
N SER A 177 -20.44 -7.01 12.70
CA SER A 177 -21.44 -7.84 12.03
C SER A 177 -20.87 -8.69 10.89
N ALA A 178 -19.85 -8.16 10.22
CA ALA A 178 -19.12 -8.90 9.19
C ALA A 178 -18.30 -10.05 9.79
N ILE A 179 -17.58 -9.78 10.88
CA ILE A 179 -16.80 -10.79 11.62
C ILE A 179 -17.70 -11.92 12.11
N ASP A 180 -18.84 -11.58 12.72
CA ASP A 180 -19.83 -12.57 13.16
C ASP A 180 -20.32 -13.45 12.00
N ALA A 181 -20.59 -12.84 10.85
CA ALA A 181 -21.01 -13.58 9.65
C ALA A 181 -19.92 -14.54 9.13
N ILE A 182 -18.65 -14.12 9.17
CA ILE A 182 -17.53 -14.95 8.72
C ILE A 182 -17.38 -16.16 9.66
N TYR A 183 -17.31 -15.96 10.97
CA TYR A 183 -17.12 -17.06 11.93
C TYR A 183 -18.29 -18.03 12.00
N ASN A 184 -19.52 -17.55 11.76
CA ASN A 184 -20.70 -18.41 11.71
C ASN A 184 -20.93 -19.10 10.35
N GLY A 185 -19.97 -19.03 9.42
CA GLY A 185 -20.03 -19.74 8.14
C GLY A 185 -21.08 -19.18 7.17
N ARG A 186 -21.54 -17.94 7.37
CA ARG A 186 -22.50 -17.27 6.49
C ARG A 186 -21.84 -16.70 5.22
N ILE A 187 -20.51 -16.64 5.21
CA ILE A 187 -19.71 -16.24 4.04
C ILE A 187 -19.20 -17.50 3.36
N GLN A 188 -19.40 -17.57 2.05
CA GLN A 188 -19.04 -18.73 1.23
C GLN A 188 -17.94 -18.37 0.22
N PRO A 189 -17.15 -19.34 -0.27
CA PRO A 189 -16.25 -19.12 -1.40
C PRO A 189 -16.98 -18.49 -2.59
N GLY A 190 -16.42 -17.43 -3.16
CA GLY A 190 -17.00 -16.66 -4.25
C GLY A 190 -17.77 -15.40 -3.80
N ASP A 191 -18.08 -15.24 -2.52
CA ASP A 191 -18.76 -14.04 -2.03
C ASP A 191 -17.86 -12.79 -2.10
N VAL A 192 -18.49 -11.62 -2.13
CA VAL A 192 -17.88 -10.30 -1.94
C VAL A 192 -18.42 -9.72 -0.65
N VAL A 193 -17.60 -9.65 0.39
CA VAL A 193 -17.94 -9.02 1.66
C VAL A 193 -17.77 -7.51 1.53
N VAL A 194 -18.81 -6.75 1.87
CA VAL A 194 -18.81 -5.28 1.83
C VAL A 194 -19.08 -4.76 3.24
N ILE A 195 -18.14 -4.01 3.79
CA ILE A 195 -18.26 -3.39 5.13
C ILE A 195 -18.34 -1.88 4.95
N ARG A 196 -19.44 -1.28 5.42
CA ARG A 196 -19.77 0.13 5.26
C ARG A 196 -19.71 0.87 6.59
N TYR A 197 -19.70 2.21 6.51
CA TYR A 197 -19.70 3.13 7.67
C TYR A 197 -18.45 3.00 8.55
N GLU A 198 -17.32 2.64 7.95
CA GLU A 198 -16.02 2.55 8.62
C GLU A 198 -15.01 3.58 8.05
N GLY A 199 -15.49 4.48 7.20
CA GLY A 199 -14.70 5.57 6.62
C GLY A 199 -14.41 6.72 7.61
N PRO A 200 -13.77 7.80 7.12
CA PRO A 200 -13.34 8.93 7.98
C PRO A 200 -14.46 9.59 8.78
N VAL A 201 -15.68 9.64 8.26
CA VAL A 201 -16.86 10.23 8.92
C VAL A 201 -17.69 9.16 9.64
N GLY A 202 -17.92 8.02 8.99
CA GLY A 202 -18.77 6.94 9.52
C GLY A 202 -18.12 6.12 10.62
N GLY A 203 -16.82 5.86 10.50
CA GLY A 203 -16.05 5.08 11.46
C GLY A 203 -15.14 5.92 12.33
N PRO A 204 -14.96 5.60 13.62
CA PRO A 204 -14.11 6.38 14.51
C PRO A 204 -12.63 6.29 14.10
N GLY A 205 -12.14 7.34 13.43
CA GLY A 205 -10.76 7.44 12.95
C GLY A 205 -10.43 6.56 11.76
N MET A 206 -11.42 6.14 10.97
CA MET A 206 -11.24 5.26 9.80
C MET A 206 -10.52 3.97 10.20
N ARG A 207 -11.20 3.07 10.88
CA ARG A 207 -10.63 1.85 11.50
C ARG A 207 -9.84 0.98 10.50
N GLU A 208 -8.77 0.37 10.98
CA GLU A 208 -8.06 -0.69 10.25
C GLU A 208 -8.78 -2.03 10.40
N MET A 209 -9.27 -2.58 9.30
CA MET A 209 -10.03 -3.83 9.25
C MET A 209 -9.10 -5.06 9.37
N LEU A 210 -8.40 -5.20 10.50
CA LEU A 210 -7.54 -6.36 10.74
C LEU A 210 -8.36 -7.63 11.01
N ASN A 211 -9.39 -7.53 11.85
CA ASN A 211 -10.15 -8.69 12.28
C ASN A 211 -10.91 -9.40 11.13
N PRO A 212 -11.62 -8.71 10.22
CA PRO A 212 -12.26 -9.38 9.08
C PRO A 212 -11.26 -10.08 8.17
N THR A 213 -10.10 -9.46 7.89
CA THR A 213 -9.06 -10.08 7.07
C THR A 213 -8.45 -11.31 7.75
N SER A 214 -8.23 -11.25 9.07
CA SER A 214 -7.75 -12.38 9.86
C SER A 214 -8.77 -13.49 9.95
N ALA A 215 -10.06 -13.16 10.09
CA ALA A 215 -11.15 -14.14 10.12
C ALA A 215 -11.26 -14.88 8.78
N LEU A 216 -11.23 -14.16 7.64
CA LEU A 216 -11.23 -14.78 6.31
C LEU A 216 -10.01 -15.70 6.13
N ALA A 217 -8.82 -15.27 6.56
CA ALA A 217 -7.62 -16.08 6.49
C ALA A 217 -7.71 -17.33 7.38
N GLY A 218 -8.22 -17.19 8.61
CA GLY A 218 -8.43 -18.30 9.55
C GLY A 218 -9.44 -19.33 9.02
N MET A 219 -10.49 -18.88 8.35
CA MET A 219 -11.49 -19.71 7.69
C MET A 219 -11.05 -20.23 6.31
N LYS A 220 -9.83 -19.91 5.86
CA LYS A 220 -9.27 -20.27 4.53
C LYS A 220 -10.07 -19.71 3.35
N LEU A 221 -10.69 -18.56 3.53
CA LEU A 221 -11.50 -17.87 2.52
C LEU A 221 -10.75 -16.73 1.82
N ASP A 222 -9.56 -16.37 2.27
CA ASP A 222 -8.74 -15.25 1.78
C ASP A 222 -8.33 -15.34 0.29
N LYS A 223 -8.43 -16.53 -0.29
CA LYS A 223 -8.16 -16.77 -1.74
C LYS A 223 -9.42 -16.92 -2.59
N SER A 224 -10.60 -16.78 -2.02
CA SER A 224 -11.88 -17.02 -2.72
C SER A 224 -12.97 -16.01 -2.38
N VAL A 225 -12.72 -15.10 -1.45
CA VAL A 225 -13.64 -14.03 -1.04
C VAL A 225 -12.94 -12.70 -1.18
N ALA A 226 -13.60 -11.73 -1.82
CA ALA A 226 -13.15 -10.35 -1.85
C ALA A 226 -13.74 -9.58 -0.67
N LEU A 227 -12.99 -8.61 -0.15
CA LEU A 227 -13.40 -7.74 0.94
C LEU A 227 -13.31 -6.29 0.49
N ILE A 228 -14.40 -5.54 0.61
CA ILE A 228 -14.51 -4.14 0.19
C ILE A 228 -14.97 -3.30 1.39
N THR A 229 -14.36 -2.12 1.59
CA THR A 229 -14.77 -1.21 2.67
C THR A 229 -14.45 0.26 2.35
N ASP A 230 -15.24 1.17 2.90
CA ASP A 230 -14.92 2.60 2.97
C ASP A 230 -13.93 2.94 4.11
N GLY A 231 -13.68 1.99 5.01
CA GLY A 231 -12.58 2.03 5.96
C GLY A 231 -11.22 1.71 5.33
N ARG A 232 -10.26 1.27 6.13
CA ARG A 232 -8.91 0.88 5.68
C ARG A 232 -8.50 -0.47 6.22
N PHE A 233 -7.47 -1.05 5.62
CA PHE A 233 -6.92 -2.32 6.08
C PHE A 233 -5.57 -2.11 6.78
N SER A 234 -5.27 -3.01 7.71
CA SER A 234 -3.93 -3.13 8.28
C SER A 234 -2.91 -3.49 7.17
N GLY A 235 -1.67 -3.02 7.31
CA GLY A 235 -0.56 -3.45 6.47
C GLY A 235 -0.30 -4.96 6.51
N ALA A 236 -0.79 -5.63 7.55
CA ALA A 236 -0.74 -7.08 7.72
C ALA A 236 -1.87 -7.85 6.99
N SER A 237 -2.67 -7.19 6.16
CA SER A 237 -3.73 -7.85 5.39
C SER A 237 -3.19 -8.55 4.16
N ARG A 238 -3.83 -9.69 3.80
CA ARG A 238 -3.61 -10.39 2.54
C ARG A 238 -4.96 -10.73 1.89
N GLY A 239 -4.93 -11.11 0.61
CA GLY A 239 -6.12 -11.39 -0.18
C GLY A 239 -6.64 -10.16 -0.93
N ALA A 240 -7.78 -10.31 -1.60
CA ALA A 240 -8.43 -9.25 -2.37
C ALA A 240 -9.17 -8.27 -1.43
N SER A 241 -8.39 -7.41 -0.74
CA SER A 241 -8.88 -6.42 0.22
C SER A 241 -8.82 -5.03 -0.39
N ILE A 242 -9.97 -4.49 -0.76
CA ILE A 242 -10.16 -3.19 -1.42
C ILE A 242 -10.68 -2.20 -0.36
N GLY A 243 -9.84 -1.26 0.03
CA GLY A 243 -10.15 -0.25 1.04
C GLY A 243 -10.22 1.16 0.49
N HIS A 244 -10.48 2.11 1.40
CA HIS A 244 -10.53 3.53 1.09
C HIS A 244 -11.58 3.86 0.00
N VAL A 245 -12.68 3.09 -0.07
CA VAL A 245 -13.73 3.36 -1.05
C VAL A 245 -14.32 4.74 -0.79
N ALA A 246 -14.26 5.57 -1.81
CA ALA A 246 -14.73 6.95 -1.74
C ALA A 246 -15.68 7.28 -2.91
N PRO A 247 -16.75 8.05 -2.63
CA PRO A 247 -17.21 8.57 -1.33
C PRO A 247 -17.63 7.45 -0.37
N GLU A 248 -17.37 7.64 0.93
CA GLU A 248 -17.82 6.70 1.96
C GLU A 248 -19.34 6.69 2.15
N ALA A 249 -19.88 5.61 2.70
CA ALA A 249 -21.34 5.45 2.90
C ALA A 249 -21.95 6.57 3.78
N ALA A 250 -21.25 7.00 4.82
CA ALA A 250 -21.73 8.01 5.77
C ALA A 250 -21.99 9.39 5.14
N VAL A 251 -21.37 9.70 4.00
CA VAL A 251 -21.61 10.95 3.25
C VAL A 251 -22.44 10.71 1.98
N GLY A 252 -23.10 9.56 1.87
CA GLY A 252 -23.96 9.21 0.72
C GLY A 252 -23.24 8.58 -0.45
N GLY A 253 -22.08 7.98 -0.23
CA GLY A 253 -21.40 7.15 -1.23
C GLY A 253 -22.21 5.93 -1.65
N ASN A 254 -21.88 5.38 -2.82
CA ASN A 254 -22.61 4.25 -3.41
C ASN A 254 -22.23 2.87 -2.82
N ILE A 255 -21.20 2.84 -1.96
CA ILE A 255 -20.82 1.62 -1.24
C ILE A 255 -21.90 1.14 -0.28
#